data_2230b9fa11b3d2135456b263ddb9ca74
#
_entry.id   2230b9fa11b3d2135456b263ddb9ca74
#
_cell.length_a   1.000
_cell.length_b   1.000
_cell.length_c   1.000
_cell.angle_alpha   90.00
_cell.angle_beta   90.00
_cell.angle_gamma   90.00
#
_symmetry.space_group_name_H-M   'P 1'
#
loop_
_entity.id
_entity.type
_entity.pdbx_description
1 polymer ?
#
loop_
_entity_poly.entity_id
_entity_poly.type
_entity_poly.pdbx_seq_one_letter_code
_entity_poly.pdbx_strand_id
1 'polypeptide(L)'
;MHGPDLHQGPAATGPIWLFAGTAEGPALSAALLQRGWRVQVSVVTPAAARAYAAHPQLQLQVAALEHDEQLITALQQKRPSWVVDATHPFARQISARLERCCSAVGCRLLQLERRLPAQAAPGEQLQHLERIEDLAQLDLAGERLLLAIGARQLQVALANSSAADHFARVLDQPGSLQSALASGLPEHQIACLRPDTGGEGRLELALCRRWQITRVLCRQGGGRSEALWRSVCRELGLPLLLLQRPPSAGLSMDALLTKLGQP
;
A
#
# COMPACT_ATOMS: atom_id res chain seq x y z
N MET A 1 -34.92 38.79 5.78
CA MET A 1 -33.97 38.33 4.75
C MET A 1 -33.56 36.92 5.11
N HIS A 2 -34.13 35.93 4.42
CA HIS A 2 -33.81 34.52 4.64
C HIS A 2 -32.57 34.20 3.78
N GLY A 3 -31.52 33.70 4.39
CA GLY A 3 -30.36 33.18 3.68
C GLY A 3 -30.74 31.87 2.94
N PRO A 4 -30.09 31.56 1.82
CA PRO A 4 -30.44 30.38 1.05
C PRO A 4 -30.04 29.10 1.79
N ASP A 5 -30.99 28.20 1.99
CA ASP A 5 -30.81 26.81 2.40
C ASP A 5 -29.80 26.11 1.48
N LEU A 6 -28.69 25.69 2.05
CA LEU A 6 -27.74 24.82 1.40
C LEU A 6 -28.46 23.48 1.14
N HIS A 7 -28.76 23.21 -0.10
CA HIS A 7 -29.35 21.96 -0.58
C HIS A 7 -28.68 20.75 0.05
N GLN A 8 -29.38 20.12 0.99
CA GLN A 8 -29.18 18.72 1.30
C GLN A 8 -29.58 17.92 0.05
N GLY A 9 -28.59 17.53 -0.73
CA GLY A 9 -28.82 16.58 -1.82
C GLY A 9 -29.42 15.28 -1.28
N PRO A 10 -30.15 14.50 -2.11
CA PRO A 10 -30.84 13.30 -1.65
C PRO A 10 -29.89 12.37 -0.91
N ALA A 11 -30.36 11.82 0.22
CA ALA A 11 -29.64 10.89 1.06
C ALA A 11 -28.96 9.82 0.19
N ALA A 12 -27.67 9.63 0.36
CA ALA A 12 -26.89 8.75 -0.47
C ALA A 12 -27.32 7.29 -0.23
N THR A 13 -28.10 6.73 -1.16
CA THR A 13 -28.71 5.39 -1.03
C THR A 13 -27.82 4.24 -1.46
N GLY A 14 -26.68 4.53 -2.11
CA GLY A 14 -25.73 3.53 -2.61
C GLY A 14 -24.75 3.05 -1.54
N PRO A 15 -24.07 1.91 -1.77
CA PRO A 15 -23.02 1.42 -0.86
C PRO A 15 -21.79 2.33 -0.91
N ILE A 16 -20.91 2.20 0.09
CA ILE A 16 -19.52 2.64 -0.03
C ILE A 16 -18.75 1.53 -0.75
N TRP A 17 -18.05 1.90 -1.84
CA TRP A 17 -17.19 0.96 -2.55
C TRP A 17 -15.73 1.21 -2.17
N LEU A 18 -15.18 0.30 -1.36
CA LEU A 18 -13.82 0.36 -0.84
C LEU A 18 -12.87 -0.47 -1.72
N PHE A 19 -11.89 0.18 -2.32
CA PHE A 19 -10.75 -0.48 -2.97
C PHE A 19 -9.64 -0.64 -1.95
N ALA A 20 -9.26 -1.87 -1.64
CA ALA A 20 -8.34 -2.17 -0.55
C ALA A 20 -7.37 -3.32 -0.91
N GLY A 21 -6.43 -3.56 -0.05
CA GLY A 21 -5.41 -4.59 -0.20
C GLY A 21 -4.35 -4.51 0.89
N THR A 22 -4.63 -3.72 1.91
CA THR A 22 -3.72 -3.38 3.00
C THR A 22 -4.41 -3.58 4.35
N ALA A 23 -3.65 -3.52 5.43
CA ALA A 23 -4.17 -3.77 6.78
C ALA A 23 -5.25 -2.77 7.24
N GLU A 24 -5.32 -1.59 6.64
CA GLU A 24 -6.30 -0.56 6.97
C GLU A 24 -7.70 -0.86 6.40
N GLY A 25 -7.76 -1.61 5.28
CA GLY A 25 -9.03 -1.95 4.63
C GLY A 25 -10.04 -2.64 5.56
N PRO A 26 -9.68 -3.72 6.27
CA PRO A 26 -10.57 -4.38 7.22
C PRO A 26 -11.05 -3.46 8.35
N ALA A 27 -10.16 -2.65 8.92
CA ALA A 27 -10.50 -1.71 9.99
C ALA A 27 -11.47 -0.62 9.50
N LEU A 28 -11.23 -0.05 8.32
CA LEU A 28 -12.11 0.93 7.70
C LEU A 28 -13.48 0.32 7.38
N SER A 29 -13.49 -0.88 6.78
CA SER A 29 -14.74 -1.60 6.49
C SER A 29 -15.57 -1.83 7.75
N ALA A 30 -14.97 -2.32 8.84
CA ALA A 30 -15.64 -2.54 10.11
C ALA A 30 -16.23 -1.23 10.67
N ALA A 31 -15.47 -0.14 10.65
CA ALA A 31 -15.92 1.16 11.13
C ALA A 31 -17.11 1.73 10.30
N LEU A 32 -17.13 1.48 8.99
CA LEU A 32 -18.24 1.89 8.11
C LEU A 32 -19.49 1.05 8.37
N LEU A 33 -19.34 -0.27 8.53
CA LEU A 33 -20.45 -1.18 8.88
C LEU A 33 -21.09 -0.83 10.23
N GLN A 34 -20.28 -0.48 11.25
CA GLN A 34 -20.76 0.00 12.55
C GLN A 34 -21.55 1.31 12.46
N ARG A 35 -21.30 2.13 11.42
CA ARG A 35 -22.07 3.35 11.14
C ARG A 35 -23.35 3.10 10.32
N GLY A 36 -23.64 1.85 9.98
CA GLY A 36 -24.84 1.46 9.22
C GLY A 36 -24.65 1.47 7.69
N TRP A 37 -23.45 1.74 7.18
CA TRP A 37 -23.19 1.69 5.75
C TRP A 37 -23.22 0.27 5.19
N ARG A 38 -23.79 0.11 4.00
CA ARG A 38 -23.51 -1.05 3.16
C ARG A 38 -22.13 -0.86 2.53
N VAL A 39 -21.26 -1.85 2.66
CA VAL A 39 -19.88 -1.76 2.19
C VAL A 39 -19.61 -2.84 1.15
N GLN A 40 -19.13 -2.43 -0.01
CA GLN A 40 -18.55 -3.32 -1.00
C GLN A 40 -17.04 -3.15 -0.97
N VAL A 41 -16.31 -4.25 -0.85
CA VAL A 41 -14.85 -4.23 -0.85
C VAL A 41 -14.32 -4.97 -2.07
N SER A 42 -13.43 -4.33 -2.81
CA SER A 42 -12.64 -4.97 -3.87
C SER A 42 -11.22 -5.19 -3.39
N VAL A 43 -10.76 -6.43 -3.48
CA VAL A 43 -9.38 -6.85 -3.22
C VAL A 43 -8.86 -7.69 -4.37
N VAL A 44 -7.55 -7.70 -4.56
CA VAL A 44 -6.92 -8.41 -5.70
C VAL A 44 -6.69 -9.89 -5.41
N THR A 45 -6.54 -10.28 -4.13
CA THR A 45 -6.17 -11.65 -3.78
C THR A 45 -7.15 -12.29 -2.78
N PRO A 46 -7.37 -13.62 -2.87
CA PRO A 46 -8.15 -14.34 -1.86
C PRO A 46 -7.57 -14.22 -0.45
N ALA A 47 -6.25 -14.09 -0.33
CA ALA A 47 -5.57 -13.89 0.95
C ALA A 47 -5.99 -12.56 1.61
N ALA A 48 -6.12 -11.47 0.83
CA ALA A 48 -6.59 -10.19 1.33
C ALA A 48 -8.06 -10.26 1.75
N ALA A 49 -8.89 -11.03 1.06
CA ALA A 49 -10.32 -11.19 1.39
C ALA A 49 -10.52 -11.86 2.76
N ARG A 50 -9.65 -12.80 3.14
CA ARG A 50 -9.74 -13.50 4.44
C ARG A 50 -9.55 -12.60 5.67
N ALA A 51 -9.05 -11.39 5.48
CA ALA A 51 -8.89 -10.42 6.57
C ALA A 51 -10.20 -9.73 6.99
N TYR A 52 -11.28 -9.92 6.22
CA TYR A 52 -12.57 -9.29 6.47
C TYR A 52 -13.51 -10.26 7.19
N ALA A 53 -14.08 -9.84 8.32
CA ALA A 53 -15.11 -10.59 9.01
C ALA A 53 -16.41 -10.61 8.19
N ALA A 54 -17.13 -11.73 8.22
CA ALA A 54 -18.44 -11.82 7.59
C ALA A 54 -19.44 -10.84 8.23
N HIS A 55 -20.22 -10.14 7.40
CA HIS A 55 -21.24 -9.21 7.85
C HIS A 55 -22.36 -9.13 6.80
N PRO A 56 -23.66 -9.06 7.18
CA PRO A 56 -24.79 -9.03 6.22
C PRO A 56 -24.74 -7.87 5.22
N GLN A 57 -24.17 -6.74 5.62
CA GLN A 57 -24.04 -5.54 4.79
C GLN A 57 -22.67 -5.42 4.10
N LEU A 58 -21.82 -6.45 4.17
CA LEU A 58 -20.53 -6.52 3.52
C LEU A 58 -20.58 -7.42 2.30
N GLN A 59 -20.16 -6.88 1.16
CA GLN A 59 -19.91 -7.65 -0.06
C GLN A 59 -18.43 -7.62 -0.39
N LEU A 60 -17.81 -8.79 -0.52
CA LEU A 60 -16.42 -8.94 -0.92
C LEU A 60 -16.33 -9.35 -2.39
N GLN A 61 -15.49 -8.66 -3.15
CA GLN A 61 -15.16 -9.01 -4.52
C GLN A 61 -13.65 -9.22 -4.62
N VAL A 62 -13.26 -10.42 -5.04
CA VAL A 62 -11.87 -10.74 -5.34
C VAL A 62 -11.71 -10.68 -6.86
N ALA A 63 -11.29 -9.55 -7.37
CA ALA A 63 -11.03 -9.34 -8.80
C ALA A 63 -10.11 -8.14 -9.00
N ALA A 64 -9.21 -8.25 -9.97
CA ALA A 64 -8.51 -7.09 -10.52
C ALA A 64 -9.42 -6.44 -11.57
N LEU A 65 -9.73 -5.15 -11.42
CA LEU A 65 -10.38 -4.36 -12.47
C LEU A 65 -9.26 -3.76 -13.32
N GLU A 66 -8.87 -4.47 -14.38
CA GLU A 66 -7.65 -4.13 -15.14
C GLU A 66 -7.89 -3.07 -16.22
N HIS A 67 -9.15 -2.83 -16.61
CA HIS A 67 -9.52 -1.91 -17.67
C HIS A 67 -10.48 -0.83 -17.17
N ASP A 68 -10.34 0.39 -17.71
CA ASP A 68 -11.14 1.54 -17.33
C ASP A 68 -12.63 1.32 -17.66
N GLU A 69 -12.95 0.66 -18.78
CA GLU A 69 -14.32 0.35 -19.19
C GLU A 69 -15.04 -0.55 -18.19
N GLN A 70 -14.34 -1.56 -17.66
CA GLN A 70 -14.89 -2.46 -16.64
C GLN A 70 -15.24 -1.69 -15.37
N LEU A 71 -14.36 -0.80 -14.94
CA LEU A 71 -14.59 0.01 -13.75
C LEU A 71 -15.73 1.01 -13.97
N ILE A 72 -15.79 1.70 -15.10
CA ILE A 72 -16.85 2.63 -15.46
C ILE A 72 -18.21 1.90 -15.47
N THR A 73 -18.31 0.77 -16.15
CA THR A 73 -19.53 -0.04 -16.19
C THR A 73 -19.98 -0.46 -14.78
N ALA A 74 -19.04 -0.92 -13.97
CA ALA A 74 -19.34 -1.32 -12.60
C ALA A 74 -19.76 -0.14 -11.70
N LEU A 75 -19.19 1.05 -11.87
CA LEU A 75 -19.59 2.27 -11.17
C LEU A 75 -21.02 2.68 -11.55
N GLN A 76 -21.36 2.63 -12.83
CA GLN A 76 -22.70 2.94 -13.33
C GLN A 76 -23.78 1.96 -12.86
N GLN A 77 -23.43 0.67 -12.78
CA GLN A 77 -24.34 -0.39 -12.30
C GLN A 77 -24.56 -0.33 -10.79
N LYS A 78 -23.47 -0.19 -10.02
CA LYS A 78 -23.50 -0.24 -8.56
C LYS A 78 -23.92 1.06 -7.90
N ARG A 79 -23.74 2.18 -8.61
CA ARG A 79 -24.05 3.54 -8.13
C ARG A 79 -23.62 3.77 -6.68
N PRO A 80 -22.34 3.61 -6.35
CA PRO A 80 -21.88 3.81 -4.99
C PRO A 80 -22.08 5.28 -4.58
N SER A 81 -22.45 5.50 -3.33
CA SER A 81 -22.50 6.86 -2.75
C SER A 81 -21.11 7.48 -2.69
N TRP A 82 -20.14 6.64 -2.40
CA TRP A 82 -18.73 6.99 -2.34
C TRP A 82 -17.85 5.83 -2.82
N VAL A 83 -16.81 6.17 -3.52
CA VAL A 83 -15.66 5.29 -3.75
C VAL A 83 -14.56 5.71 -2.78
N VAL A 84 -13.91 4.73 -2.15
CA VAL A 84 -12.80 4.98 -1.23
C VAL A 84 -11.59 4.19 -1.71
N ASP A 85 -10.52 4.91 -2.05
CA ASP A 85 -9.22 4.33 -2.34
C ASP A 85 -8.43 4.14 -1.03
N ALA A 86 -8.40 2.92 -0.53
CA ALA A 86 -7.57 2.49 0.59
C ALA A 86 -6.49 1.50 0.12
N THR A 87 -6.05 1.61 -1.12
CA THR A 87 -4.97 0.79 -1.67
C THR A 87 -3.61 1.19 -1.09
N HIS A 88 -2.57 0.47 -1.48
CA HIS A 88 -1.22 0.79 -1.01
C HIS A 88 -0.77 2.15 -1.59
N PRO A 89 -0.09 3.05 -0.83
CA PRO A 89 0.35 4.36 -1.33
C PRO A 89 1.17 4.32 -2.62
N PHE A 90 1.84 3.21 -2.88
CA PHE A 90 2.59 2.96 -4.12
C PHE A 90 1.77 2.29 -5.23
N ALA A 91 0.48 2.07 -5.05
CA ALA A 91 -0.39 1.47 -6.06
C ALA A 91 -0.94 2.53 -7.05
N ARG A 92 -0.04 3.36 -7.61
CA ARG A 92 -0.36 4.54 -8.44
C ARG A 92 -1.30 4.25 -9.61
N GLN A 93 -1.16 3.09 -10.24
CA GLN A 93 -1.98 2.73 -11.41
C GLN A 93 -3.47 2.63 -11.06
N ILE A 94 -3.82 1.94 -9.97
CA ILE A 94 -5.22 1.83 -9.56
C ILE A 94 -5.75 3.16 -9.02
N SER A 95 -4.98 3.92 -8.25
CA SER A 95 -5.39 5.24 -7.76
C SER A 95 -5.70 6.20 -8.92
N ALA A 96 -4.80 6.32 -9.90
CA ALA A 96 -5.02 7.15 -11.09
C ALA A 96 -6.23 6.66 -11.93
N ARG A 97 -6.46 5.34 -12.01
CA ARG A 97 -7.65 4.78 -12.66
C ARG A 97 -8.93 5.16 -11.93
N LEU A 98 -8.95 5.04 -10.60
CA LEU A 98 -10.10 5.44 -9.79
C LEU A 98 -10.42 6.93 -9.98
N GLU A 99 -9.42 7.80 -9.99
CA GLU A 99 -9.59 9.24 -10.25
C GLU A 99 -10.25 9.48 -11.61
N ARG A 100 -9.70 8.92 -12.69
CA ARG A 100 -10.24 9.10 -14.05
C ARG A 100 -11.66 8.55 -14.18
N CYS A 101 -11.88 7.30 -13.73
CA CYS A 101 -13.17 6.64 -13.92
C CYS A 101 -14.28 7.26 -13.04
N CYS A 102 -13.98 7.61 -11.79
CA CYS A 102 -14.92 8.29 -10.92
C CYS A 102 -15.28 9.68 -11.47
N SER A 103 -14.30 10.43 -11.96
CA SER A 103 -14.53 11.72 -12.61
C SER A 103 -15.43 11.58 -13.84
N ALA A 104 -15.18 10.57 -14.69
CA ALA A 104 -15.95 10.35 -15.92
C ALA A 104 -17.45 10.04 -15.68
N VAL A 105 -17.78 9.41 -14.54
CA VAL A 105 -19.17 9.06 -14.19
C VAL A 105 -19.78 9.97 -13.11
N GLY A 106 -19.06 11.00 -12.66
CA GLY A 106 -19.53 11.91 -11.60
C GLY A 106 -19.61 11.24 -10.21
N CYS A 107 -18.84 10.19 -9.96
CA CYS A 107 -18.81 9.49 -8.68
C CYS A 107 -17.83 10.16 -7.70
N ARG A 108 -18.25 10.27 -6.44
CA ARG A 108 -17.39 10.86 -5.37
C ARG A 108 -16.29 9.91 -4.99
N LEU A 109 -15.02 10.39 -5.02
CA LEU A 109 -13.84 9.63 -4.62
C LEU A 109 -13.20 10.25 -3.38
N LEU A 110 -12.83 9.42 -2.43
CA LEU A 110 -11.96 9.77 -1.31
C LEU A 110 -10.76 8.83 -1.30
N GLN A 111 -9.61 9.35 -0.90
CA GLN A 111 -8.40 8.56 -0.71
C GLN A 111 -8.02 8.51 0.77
N LEU A 112 -7.73 7.30 1.25
CA LEU A 112 -7.21 7.11 2.61
C LEU A 112 -5.72 7.40 2.63
N GLU A 113 -5.31 8.35 3.46
CA GLU A 113 -3.92 8.62 3.74
C GLU A 113 -3.51 8.00 5.09
N ARG A 114 -2.43 7.23 5.07
CA ARG A 114 -1.86 6.67 6.29
C ARG A 114 -0.98 7.68 6.99
N ARG A 115 -1.06 7.72 8.30
CA ARG A 115 -0.10 8.48 9.10
C ARG A 115 1.31 7.90 8.91
N LEU A 116 2.26 8.78 8.67
CA LEU A 116 3.67 8.44 8.77
C LEU A 116 4.13 8.62 10.22
N PRO A 117 5.11 7.85 10.68
CA PRO A 117 5.79 8.15 11.92
C PRO A 117 6.33 9.59 11.87
N ALA A 118 6.06 10.38 12.92
CA ALA A 118 6.39 11.80 12.92
C ALA A 118 7.91 12.06 12.95
N GLN A 119 8.69 11.15 13.51
CA GLN A 119 10.15 11.26 13.65
C GLN A 119 10.82 9.89 13.61
N ALA A 120 12.13 9.89 13.33
CA ALA A 120 12.96 8.71 13.51
C ALA A 120 13.02 8.35 15.01
N ALA A 121 12.90 7.06 15.33
CA ALA A 121 13.13 6.59 16.69
C ALA A 121 14.64 6.64 17.04
N PRO A 122 14.99 6.76 18.33
CA PRO A 122 16.39 6.69 18.73
C PRO A 122 17.08 5.43 18.19
N GLY A 123 18.28 5.59 17.61
CA GLY A 123 19.07 4.53 17.02
C GLY A 123 18.69 4.15 15.58
N GLU A 124 17.68 4.76 14.98
CA GLU A 124 17.40 4.59 13.56
C GLU A 124 18.34 5.45 12.69
N GLN A 125 18.96 4.82 11.69
CA GLN A 125 19.78 5.49 10.68
C GLN A 125 18.96 5.58 9.38
N LEU A 126 18.15 6.62 9.28
CA LEU A 126 17.21 6.80 8.15
C LEU A 126 17.77 7.77 7.12
N GLN A 127 17.68 7.38 5.86
CA GLN A 127 17.91 8.26 4.71
C GLN A 127 16.72 8.16 3.75
N HIS A 128 16.20 9.29 3.33
CA HIS A 128 15.06 9.35 2.43
C HIS A 128 15.50 9.48 0.98
N LEU A 129 14.82 8.74 0.09
CA LEU A 129 14.94 8.85 -1.37
C LEU A 129 13.58 9.29 -1.91
N GLU A 130 13.56 10.32 -2.73
CA GLU A 130 12.32 10.77 -3.38
C GLU A 130 11.90 9.78 -4.48
N ARG A 131 12.88 9.29 -5.23
CA ARG A 131 12.69 8.33 -6.31
C ARG A 131 13.71 7.21 -6.22
N ILE A 132 13.40 6.11 -6.87
CA ILE A 132 14.28 4.93 -6.88
C ILE A 132 15.58 5.19 -7.66
N GLU A 133 15.50 6.06 -8.65
CA GLU A 133 16.63 6.48 -9.48
C GLU A 133 17.68 7.28 -8.68
N ASP A 134 17.30 7.86 -7.55
CA ASP A 134 18.20 8.60 -6.67
C ASP A 134 19.26 7.70 -6.00
N LEU A 135 19.07 6.36 -6.08
CA LEU A 135 20.12 5.39 -5.71
C LEU A 135 21.42 5.65 -6.45
N ALA A 136 21.36 6.13 -7.69
CA ALA A 136 22.55 6.43 -8.49
C ALA A 136 23.42 7.57 -7.92
N GLN A 137 22.87 8.37 -7.00
CA GLN A 137 23.57 9.47 -6.34
C GLN A 137 24.26 9.04 -5.04
N LEU A 138 23.99 7.80 -4.58
CA LEU A 138 24.58 7.28 -3.36
C LEU A 138 25.86 6.49 -3.66
N ASP A 139 26.85 6.66 -2.82
CA ASP A 139 27.99 5.74 -2.79
C ASP A 139 27.59 4.47 -2.05
N LEU A 140 27.35 3.42 -2.82
CA LEU A 140 26.99 2.10 -2.35
C LEU A 140 28.07 1.05 -2.67
N ALA A 141 29.26 1.50 -3.10
CA ALA A 141 30.35 0.59 -3.43
C ALA A 141 30.71 -0.29 -2.24
N GLY A 142 30.77 -1.60 -2.46
CA GLY A 142 31.02 -2.60 -1.40
C GLY A 142 29.83 -2.95 -0.52
N GLU A 143 28.70 -2.26 -0.66
CA GLU A 143 27.49 -2.55 0.13
C GLU A 143 26.78 -3.83 -0.36
N ARG A 144 26.15 -4.51 0.59
CA ARG A 144 25.22 -5.63 0.35
C ARG A 144 23.81 -5.15 0.59
N LEU A 145 23.13 -4.70 -0.48
CA LEU A 145 21.87 -4.00 -0.43
C LEU A 145 20.68 -4.95 -0.49
N LEU A 146 19.83 -4.92 0.54
CA LEU A 146 18.54 -5.63 0.53
C LEU A 146 17.41 -4.73 0.00
N LEU A 147 16.76 -5.18 -1.06
CA LEU A 147 15.64 -4.50 -1.73
C LEU A 147 14.30 -5.05 -1.20
N ALA A 148 13.65 -4.34 -0.30
CA ALA A 148 12.32 -4.64 0.24
C ALA A 148 11.23 -3.72 -0.36
N ILE A 149 11.32 -3.42 -1.65
CA ILE A 149 10.49 -2.45 -2.38
C ILE A 149 9.41 -3.09 -3.25
N GLY A 150 9.34 -4.44 -3.24
CA GLY A 150 8.43 -5.23 -4.08
C GLY A 150 9.00 -5.49 -5.48
N ALA A 151 8.59 -6.62 -6.06
CA ALA A 151 9.23 -7.20 -7.25
C ALA A 151 9.23 -6.28 -8.48
N ARG A 152 8.18 -5.48 -8.69
CA ARG A 152 8.06 -4.62 -9.88
C ARG A 152 9.10 -3.51 -9.98
N GLN A 153 9.76 -3.14 -8.89
CA GLN A 153 10.75 -2.06 -8.88
C GLN A 153 12.19 -2.57 -8.82
N LEU A 154 12.40 -3.89 -8.75
CA LEU A 154 13.74 -4.45 -8.63
C LEU A 154 14.63 -4.08 -9.81
N GLN A 155 14.14 -4.23 -11.04
CA GLN A 155 14.92 -3.91 -12.24
C GLN A 155 15.41 -2.45 -12.25
N VAL A 156 14.55 -1.49 -11.87
CA VAL A 156 14.93 -0.07 -11.78
C VAL A 156 15.94 0.15 -10.66
N ALA A 157 15.76 -0.50 -9.49
CA ALA A 157 16.71 -0.38 -8.39
C ALA A 157 18.10 -0.92 -8.76
N LEU A 158 18.14 -2.09 -9.39
CA LEU A 158 19.38 -2.71 -9.85
C LEU A 158 20.12 -1.84 -10.87
N ALA A 159 19.39 -1.24 -11.81
CA ALA A 159 19.98 -0.37 -12.83
C ALA A 159 20.55 0.95 -12.28
N ASN A 160 20.12 1.37 -11.09
CA ASN A 160 20.53 2.64 -10.46
C ASN A 160 21.37 2.46 -9.19
N SER A 161 21.80 1.24 -8.86
CA SER A 161 22.56 0.97 -7.65
C SER A 161 23.97 0.49 -7.97
N SER A 162 24.98 1.10 -7.32
CA SER A 162 26.38 0.69 -7.40
C SER A 162 26.78 -0.33 -6.33
N ALA A 163 25.82 -0.90 -5.57
CA ALA A 163 26.12 -1.90 -4.54
C ALA A 163 26.81 -3.15 -5.11
N ALA A 164 27.72 -3.74 -4.34
CA ALA A 164 28.46 -4.93 -4.75
C ALA A 164 27.56 -6.14 -4.96
N ASP A 165 26.60 -6.32 -4.05
CA ASP A 165 25.60 -7.39 -4.11
C ASP A 165 24.20 -6.86 -3.83
N HIS A 166 23.22 -7.42 -4.52
CA HIS A 166 21.81 -7.10 -4.31
C HIS A 166 21.03 -8.32 -3.87
N PHE A 167 20.15 -8.13 -2.92
CA PHE A 167 19.24 -9.15 -2.41
C PHE A 167 17.81 -8.62 -2.46
N ALA A 168 16.83 -9.47 -2.67
CA ALA A 168 15.44 -9.06 -2.70
C ALA A 168 14.57 -9.87 -1.74
N ARG A 169 13.69 -9.16 -1.02
CA ARG A 169 12.58 -9.77 -0.30
C ARG A 169 11.29 -9.40 -1.01
N VAL A 170 10.60 -10.41 -1.55
CA VAL A 170 9.33 -10.26 -2.28
C VAL A 170 8.21 -11.04 -1.60
N LEU A 171 6.97 -10.74 -1.96
CA LEU A 171 5.80 -11.45 -1.44
C LEU A 171 5.72 -12.88 -2.01
N ASP A 172 5.23 -13.82 -1.20
CA ASP A 172 4.90 -15.20 -1.59
C ASP A 172 3.67 -15.21 -2.53
N GLN A 173 3.92 -14.81 -3.76
CA GLN A 173 2.96 -14.79 -4.86
C GLN A 173 3.68 -15.14 -6.17
N PRO A 174 3.09 -15.98 -7.03
CA PRO A 174 3.72 -16.40 -8.29
C PRO A 174 4.21 -15.23 -9.15
N GLY A 175 3.38 -14.20 -9.35
CA GLY A 175 3.76 -13.03 -10.14
C GLY A 175 4.88 -12.19 -9.50
N SER A 176 5.02 -12.18 -8.17
CA SER A 176 6.13 -11.51 -7.48
C SER A 176 7.43 -12.27 -7.69
N LEU A 177 7.40 -13.60 -7.60
CA LEU A 177 8.57 -14.43 -7.85
C LEU A 177 9.02 -14.32 -9.31
N GLN A 178 8.09 -14.46 -10.26
CA GLN A 178 8.39 -14.30 -11.69
C GLN A 178 9.03 -12.94 -12.00
N SER A 179 8.48 -11.85 -11.46
CA SER A 179 9.04 -10.50 -11.65
C SER A 179 10.41 -10.35 -11.00
N ALA A 180 10.66 -11.00 -9.85
CA ALA A 180 11.96 -10.96 -9.20
C ALA A 180 13.02 -11.73 -10.00
N LEU A 181 12.68 -12.91 -10.50
CA LEU A 181 13.57 -13.69 -11.37
C LEU A 181 13.88 -12.94 -12.69
N ALA A 182 12.85 -12.32 -13.28
CA ALA A 182 13.01 -11.51 -14.50
C ALA A 182 13.85 -10.24 -14.30
N SER A 183 14.09 -9.81 -13.07
CA SER A 183 14.94 -8.63 -12.78
C SER A 183 16.44 -8.89 -12.98
N GLY A 184 16.86 -10.14 -13.16
CA GLY A 184 18.25 -10.54 -13.30
C GLY A 184 18.96 -10.88 -12.00
N LEU A 185 18.25 -10.86 -10.85
CA LEU A 185 18.83 -11.33 -9.58
C LEU A 185 18.96 -12.86 -9.59
N PRO A 186 20.11 -13.41 -9.10
CA PRO A 186 20.26 -14.83 -8.86
C PRO A 186 19.20 -15.37 -7.88
N GLU A 187 18.72 -16.58 -8.11
CA GLU A 187 17.67 -17.19 -7.27
C GLU A 187 18.04 -17.22 -5.77
N HIS A 188 19.29 -17.49 -5.44
CA HIS A 188 19.77 -17.58 -4.05
C HIS A 188 19.81 -16.20 -3.35
N GLN A 189 19.63 -15.11 -4.08
CA GLN A 189 19.53 -13.73 -3.57
C GLN A 189 18.07 -13.26 -3.47
N ILE A 190 17.09 -14.12 -3.75
CA ILE A 190 15.68 -13.81 -3.68
C ILE A 190 15.03 -14.59 -2.53
N ALA A 191 14.40 -13.88 -1.59
CA ALA A 191 13.53 -14.47 -0.58
C ALA A 191 12.06 -14.16 -0.91
N CYS A 192 11.30 -15.21 -1.18
CA CYS A 192 9.86 -15.14 -1.43
C CYS A 192 9.12 -15.52 -0.14
N LEU A 193 8.63 -14.54 0.61
CA LEU A 193 8.12 -14.72 1.97
C LEU A 193 6.75 -14.10 2.15
N ARG A 194 5.89 -14.77 2.92
CA ARG A 194 4.65 -14.17 3.44
C ARG A 194 5.02 -13.07 4.45
N PRO A 195 4.23 -11.99 4.50
CA PRO A 195 4.37 -11.03 5.58
C PRO A 195 4.18 -11.75 6.92
N ASP A 196 5.09 -11.54 7.85
CA ASP A 196 4.95 -12.04 9.21
C ASP A 196 3.76 -11.33 9.88
N THR A 197 2.74 -12.10 10.28
CA THR A 197 1.57 -11.60 11.00
C THR A 197 1.85 -11.40 12.49
N GLY A 198 2.88 -12.07 13.03
CA GLY A 198 3.32 -11.95 14.41
C GLY A 198 4.16 -10.70 14.71
N GLY A 199 4.73 -10.07 13.69
CA GLY A 199 5.30 -8.72 13.79
C GLY A 199 6.70 -8.60 14.36
N GLU A 200 7.40 -9.70 14.68
CA GLU A 200 8.73 -9.63 15.32
C GLU A 200 9.91 -9.55 14.34
N GLY A 201 9.68 -9.73 13.03
CA GLY A 201 10.73 -9.65 12.01
C GLY A 201 11.82 -10.69 12.10
N ARG A 202 11.59 -11.81 12.77
CA ARG A 202 12.59 -12.88 12.97
C ARG A 202 13.15 -13.42 11.66
N LEU A 203 12.29 -13.57 10.64
CA LEU A 203 12.71 -14.03 9.31
C LEU A 203 13.58 -12.99 8.60
N GLU A 204 13.19 -11.73 8.66
CA GLU A 204 13.94 -10.63 8.08
C GLU A 204 15.29 -10.42 8.79
N LEU A 205 15.33 -10.55 10.12
CA LEU A 205 16.57 -10.56 10.89
C LEU A 205 17.49 -11.71 10.46
N ALA A 206 16.95 -12.92 10.34
CA ALA A 206 17.71 -14.10 9.92
C ALA A 206 18.25 -13.93 8.48
N LEU A 207 17.46 -13.37 7.57
CA LEU A 207 17.90 -13.06 6.21
C LEU A 207 19.03 -12.04 6.19
N CYS A 208 18.89 -10.93 6.92
CA CYS A 208 19.91 -9.91 6.98
C CYS A 208 21.24 -10.48 7.50
N ARG A 209 21.20 -11.31 8.56
CA ARG A 209 22.40 -11.98 9.09
C ARG A 209 22.99 -12.98 8.09
N ARG A 210 22.14 -13.85 7.50
CA ARG A 210 22.58 -14.87 6.54
C ARG A 210 23.25 -14.26 5.30
N TRP A 211 22.67 -13.19 4.78
CA TRP A 211 23.15 -12.49 3.59
C TRP A 211 24.16 -11.40 3.90
N GLN A 212 24.55 -11.22 5.17
CA GLN A 212 25.47 -10.18 5.61
C GLN A 212 25.09 -8.80 5.06
N ILE A 213 23.81 -8.48 5.12
CA ILE A 213 23.25 -7.21 4.62
C ILE A 213 23.90 -6.06 5.38
N THR A 214 24.32 -5.04 4.64
CA THR A 214 24.91 -3.82 5.20
C THR A 214 23.97 -2.63 5.10
N ARG A 215 22.95 -2.69 4.20
CA ARG A 215 21.97 -1.64 4.00
C ARG A 215 20.65 -2.21 3.51
N VAL A 216 19.55 -1.59 3.90
CA VAL A 216 18.21 -1.99 3.46
C VAL A 216 17.53 -0.82 2.74
N LEU A 217 16.85 -1.09 1.64
CA LEU A 217 15.94 -0.17 0.98
C LEU A 217 14.50 -0.68 1.13
N CYS A 218 13.62 0.10 1.75
CA CYS A 218 12.20 -0.21 1.78
C CYS A 218 11.33 1.01 1.41
N ARG A 219 10.02 0.77 1.22
CA ARG A 219 9.05 1.81 0.91
C ARG A 219 8.53 2.48 2.17
N GLN A 220 8.41 3.80 2.16
CA GLN A 220 7.73 4.59 3.17
C GLN A 220 6.20 4.43 3.04
N GLY A 221 5.68 3.31 3.50
CA GLY A 221 4.26 2.97 3.38
C GLY A 221 3.40 3.39 4.56
N GLY A 222 3.98 3.82 5.67
CA GLY A 222 3.28 4.15 6.92
C GLY A 222 2.61 2.95 7.60
N GLY A 223 2.88 1.70 7.13
CA GLY A 223 2.23 0.49 7.62
C GLY A 223 3.21 -0.52 8.23
N ARG A 224 2.69 -1.73 8.49
CA ARG A 224 3.45 -2.81 9.15
C ARG A 224 4.78 -3.14 8.50
N SER A 225 4.86 -3.12 7.17
CA SER A 225 6.10 -3.48 6.45
C SER A 225 7.21 -2.46 6.71
N GLU A 226 6.91 -1.16 6.72
CA GLU A 226 7.89 -0.14 7.07
C GLU A 226 8.31 -0.26 8.54
N ALA A 227 7.32 -0.39 9.45
CA ALA A 227 7.61 -0.56 10.88
C ALA A 227 8.52 -1.77 11.15
N LEU A 228 8.28 -2.87 10.45
CA LEU A 228 9.09 -4.08 10.52
C LEU A 228 10.55 -3.80 10.11
N TRP A 229 10.76 -3.20 8.94
CA TRP A 229 12.12 -2.90 8.46
C TRP A 229 12.84 -1.87 9.32
N ARG A 230 12.13 -0.88 9.86
CA ARG A 230 12.69 0.05 10.86
C ARG A 230 13.17 -0.69 12.09
N SER A 231 12.36 -1.63 12.62
CA SER A 231 12.73 -2.45 13.78
C SER A 231 13.94 -3.33 13.51
N VAL A 232 13.94 -4.05 12.39
CA VAL A 232 15.05 -4.93 11.97
C VAL A 232 16.35 -4.15 11.79
N CYS A 233 16.30 -3.02 11.08
CA CYS A 233 17.48 -2.20 10.85
C CYS A 233 18.03 -1.60 12.16
N ARG A 234 17.15 -1.13 13.05
CA ARG A 234 17.55 -0.62 14.36
C ARG A 234 18.23 -1.71 15.22
N GLU A 235 17.67 -2.93 15.26
CA GLU A 235 18.23 -4.04 16.01
C GLU A 235 19.63 -4.45 15.51
N LEU A 236 19.83 -4.40 14.19
CA LEU A 236 21.10 -4.79 13.56
C LEU A 236 22.06 -3.61 13.36
N GLY A 237 21.66 -2.38 13.71
CA GLY A 237 22.46 -1.17 13.48
C GLY A 237 22.65 -0.85 11.99
N LEU A 238 21.71 -1.26 11.12
CA LEU A 238 21.81 -1.07 9.68
C LEU A 238 21.19 0.26 9.23
N PRO A 239 21.84 0.99 8.30
CA PRO A 239 21.22 2.09 7.62
C PRO A 239 19.99 1.64 6.80
N LEU A 240 18.90 2.43 6.87
CA LEU A 240 17.66 2.18 6.16
C LEU A 240 17.37 3.31 5.18
N LEU A 241 17.36 2.97 3.90
CA LEU A 241 16.87 3.86 2.85
C LEU A 241 15.35 3.73 2.78
N LEU A 242 14.64 4.85 2.89
CA LEU A 242 13.19 4.94 2.77
C LEU A 242 12.82 5.60 1.45
N LEU A 243 12.31 4.80 0.51
CA LEU A 243 11.71 5.34 -0.71
C LEU A 243 10.42 6.06 -0.33
N GLN A 244 10.41 7.36 -0.49
CA GLN A 244 9.27 8.21 -0.14
C GLN A 244 8.03 7.82 -0.94
N ARG A 245 6.89 7.83 -0.26
CA ARG A 245 5.61 7.66 -0.95
C ARG A 245 5.29 8.90 -1.78
N PRO A 246 4.61 8.75 -2.93
CA PRO A 246 4.12 9.88 -3.68
C PRO A 246 3.26 10.81 -2.80
N PRO A 247 3.29 12.12 -3.01
CA PRO A 247 2.37 13.03 -2.36
C PRO A 247 0.92 12.61 -2.60
N SER A 248 0.09 12.75 -1.57
CA SER A 248 -1.33 12.41 -1.61
C SER A 248 -2.14 13.52 -0.97
N ALA A 249 -3.28 13.83 -1.55
CA ALA A 249 -4.30 14.70 -0.96
C ALA A 249 -5.32 13.91 -0.12
N GLY A 250 -4.95 12.70 0.31
CA GLY A 250 -5.82 11.81 1.06
C GLY A 250 -6.18 12.32 2.45
N LEU A 251 -7.18 11.68 3.04
CA LEU A 251 -7.66 11.97 4.39
C LEU A 251 -7.18 10.91 5.37
N SER A 252 -6.88 11.31 6.59
CA SER A 252 -6.69 10.35 7.68
C SER A 252 -7.94 9.50 7.90
N MET A 253 -7.80 8.34 8.54
CA MET A 253 -8.93 7.46 8.86
C MET A 253 -10.07 8.24 9.53
N ASP A 254 -9.76 9.04 10.56
CA ASP A 254 -10.75 9.79 11.33
C ASP A 254 -11.44 10.87 10.47
N ALA A 255 -10.68 11.62 9.70
CA ALA A 255 -11.22 12.65 8.79
C ALA A 255 -12.09 12.04 7.68
N LEU A 256 -11.68 10.88 7.15
CA LEU A 256 -12.43 10.14 6.15
C LEU A 256 -13.76 9.65 6.72
N LEU A 257 -13.73 9.03 7.90
CA LEU A 257 -14.93 8.56 8.58
C LEU A 257 -15.88 9.71 8.97
N THR A 258 -15.33 10.86 9.36
CA THR A 258 -16.13 12.07 9.64
C THR A 258 -16.80 12.57 8.36
N LYS A 259 -16.08 12.62 7.24
CA LYS A 259 -16.60 13.08 5.94
C LYS A 259 -17.65 12.16 5.36
N LEU A 260 -17.54 10.85 5.58
CA LEU A 260 -18.52 9.87 5.14
C LEU A 260 -19.80 9.91 6.00
N GLY A 261 -19.70 10.23 7.28
CA GLY A 261 -20.85 10.32 8.19
C GLY A 261 -21.60 9.00 8.38
N GLN A 262 -22.94 9.11 8.46
CA GLN A 262 -23.89 8.00 8.42
C GLN A 262 -24.62 8.00 7.07
N PRO A 263 -25.20 6.85 6.63
CA PRO A 263 -25.93 6.78 5.36
C PRO A 263 -27.20 7.62 5.32
#